data_97002739c7fbe81b1421f00626ac2c0c
#
_entry.id   97002739c7fbe81b1421f00626ac2c0c
#
_cell.length_a   1.000
_cell.length_b   1.000
_cell.length_c   1.000
_cell.angle_alpha   90.00
_cell.angle_beta   90.00
_cell.angle_gamma   90.00
#
_symmetry.space_group_name_H-M   'P 1'
#
loop_
_entity.id
_entity.type
_entity.pdbx_description
1 polymer ?
#
loop_
_entity_poly.entity_id
_entity_poly.type
_entity_poly.pdbx_seq_one_letter_code
_entity_poly.pdbx_strand_id
1 'polypeptide(L)'
;MESYDVFLMGNFVGLPAFQKKFGHPVVGSTTGEYALTTGWQSAIQVSGQLGALIGVTLAGPLTSRIGYRWATLTGLMLLNVFIFSFFFAESLAVMFVAQLLEGLPWGIFIANAPAYCSEIVPIKLRAPATQMLQMFWAVGSIIVGAVTYVYNPVKTSTAWK
;
A
#
# COMPACT_ATOMS: atom_id res chain seq x y z
N MET A 1 -1.39 4.71 8.09
CA MET A 1 -1.37 3.36 7.54
C MET A 1 -1.51 3.35 6.02
N GLU A 2 -2.51 3.98 5.49
CA GLU A 2 -2.84 4.03 4.06
C GLU A 2 -1.67 4.48 3.15
N SER A 3 -0.98 5.55 3.51
CA SER A 3 0.20 6.03 2.77
C SER A 3 1.39 5.09 2.84
N TYR A 4 1.50 4.34 3.93
CA TYR A 4 2.63 3.44 4.17
C TYR A 4 2.71 2.36 3.08
N ASP A 5 1.61 1.70 2.76
CA ASP A 5 1.56 0.60 1.78
C ASP A 5 1.91 1.06 0.36
N VAL A 6 1.32 2.18 -0.08
CA VAL A 6 1.54 2.71 -1.44
C VAL A 6 3.00 3.13 -1.65
N PHE A 7 3.56 3.85 -0.67
CA PHE A 7 4.96 4.29 -0.76
C PHE A 7 5.95 3.16 -0.51
N LEU A 8 5.60 2.19 0.33
CA LEU A 8 6.44 1.03 0.60
C LEU A 8 6.66 0.23 -0.68
N MET A 9 5.60 -0.08 -1.45
CA MET A 9 5.73 -0.81 -2.70
C MET A 9 6.53 -0.06 -3.75
N GLY A 10 6.34 1.25 -3.89
CA GLY A 10 7.14 2.09 -4.78
C GLY A 10 8.63 2.04 -4.43
N ASN A 11 8.96 2.03 -3.15
CA ASN A 11 10.34 1.95 -2.66
C ASN A 11 10.92 0.53 -2.76
N PHE A 12 10.13 -0.53 -2.51
CA PHE A 12 10.60 -1.92 -2.62
C PHE A 12 11.03 -2.29 -4.02
N VAL A 13 10.29 -1.84 -5.03
CA VAL A 13 10.66 -2.04 -6.43
C VAL A 13 12.02 -1.40 -6.77
N GLY A 14 12.40 -0.31 -6.07
CA GLY A 14 13.70 0.34 -6.19
C GLY A 14 14.83 -0.34 -5.42
N LEU A 15 14.54 -1.27 -4.47
CA LEU A 15 15.58 -1.90 -3.67
C LEU A 15 16.42 -2.90 -4.49
N PRO A 16 17.77 -2.79 -4.46
CA PRO A 16 18.65 -3.67 -5.21
C PRO A 16 18.53 -5.16 -4.81
N ALA A 17 18.16 -5.43 -3.55
CA ALA A 17 17.92 -6.80 -3.06
C ALA A 17 16.67 -7.42 -3.71
N PHE A 18 15.61 -6.65 -3.91
CA PHE A 18 14.38 -7.07 -4.58
C PHE A 18 14.61 -7.30 -6.08
N GLN A 19 15.30 -6.37 -6.73
CA GLN A 19 15.66 -6.47 -8.15
C GLN A 19 16.54 -7.67 -8.44
N LYS A 20 17.44 -8.03 -7.54
CA LYS A 20 18.31 -9.22 -7.68
C LYS A 20 17.54 -10.54 -7.59
N LYS A 21 16.44 -10.58 -6.82
CA LYS A 21 15.61 -11.79 -6.65
C LYS A 21 14.61 -11.99 -7.81
N PHE A 22 14.00 -10.93 -8.27
CA PHE A 22 12.87 -10.98 -9.22
C PHE A 22 13.17 -10.34 -10.58
N GLY A 23 14.30 -9.63 -10.72
CA GLY A 23 14.70 -8.94 -11.94
C GLY A 23 15.46 -9.83 -12.92
N HIS A 24 15.49 -9.40 -14.18
CA HIS A 24 16.35 -9.97 -15.22
C HIS A 24 17.64 -9.16 -15.31
N PRO A 25 18.78 -9.80 -15.66
CA PRO A 25 20.02 -9.08 -15.90
C PRO A 25 19.83 -8.10 -17.07
N VAL A 26 20.15 -6.83 -16.84
CA VAL A 26 20.07 -5.81 -17.89
C VAL A 26 21.22 -6.03 -18.86
N VAL A 27 20.88 -6.38 -20.12
CA VAL A 27 21.83 -6.56 -21.20
C VAL A 27 22.46 -5.20 -21.52
N GLY A 28 23.74 -5.03 -21.14
CA GLY A 28 24.50 -3.79 -21.42
C GLY A 28 25.02 -3.03 -20.19
N SER A 29 24.65 -3.40 -18.98
CA SER A 29 25.26 -2.81 -17.78
C SER A 29 26.51 -3.58 -17.37
N THR A 30 27.65 -2.90 -17.38
CA THR A 30 28.97 -3.41 -16.91
C THR A 30 29.00 -3.71 -15.41
N THR A 31 27.94 -3.36 -14.67
CA THR A 31 27.89 -3.42 -13.21
C THR A 31 26.97 -4.55 -12.68
N GLY A 32 26.42 -5.42 -13.54
CA GLY A 32 25.57 -6.54 -13.09
C GLY A 32 24.28 -6.08 -12.40
N GLU A 33 23.69 -4.97 -12.82
CA GLU A 33 22.44 -4.47 -12.30
C GLU A 33 21.28 -5.34 -12.82
N TYR A 34 20.47 -5.81 -11.87
CA TYR A 34 19.21 -6.48 -12.15
C TYR A 34 18.10 -5.46 -12.15
N ALA A 35 17.25 -5.47 -13.16
CA ALA A 35 16.06 -4.60 -13.20
C ALA A 35 14.82 -5.44 -13.41
N LEU A 36 13.76 -5.07 -12.70
CA LEU A 36 12.44 -5.64 -12.94
C LEU A 36 11.87 -5.02 -14.22
N THR A 37 11.26 -5.83 -15.07
CA THR A 37 10.59 -5.33 -16.28
C THR A 37 9.57 -4.27 -15.91
N THR A 38 9.62 -3.11 -16.58
CA THR A 38 8.73 -1.96 -16.31
C THR A 38 7.24 -2.34 -16.32
N GLY A 39 6.86 -3.31 -17.16
CA GLY A 39 5.51 -3.85 -17.19
C GLY A 39 5.07 -4.49 -15.87
N TRP A 40 5.92 -5.26 -15.21
CA TRP A 40 5.63 -5.86 -13.90
C TRP A 40 5.59 -4.82 -12.77
N GLN A 41 6.47 -3.81 -12.83
CA GLN A 41 6.44 -2.70 -11.87
C GLN A 41 5.10 -1.95 -11.93
N SER A 42 4.69 -1.59 -13.14
CA SER A 42 3.40 -0.92 -13.36
C SER A 42 2.21 -1.81 -13.00
N ALA A 43 2.27 -3.11 -13.33
CA ALA A 43 1.20 -4.05 -13.03
C ALA A 43 0.96 -4.18 -11.52
N ILE A 44 2.01 -4.30 -10.72
CA ILE A 44 1.91 -4.40 -9.27
C ILE A 44 1.32 -3.10 -8.67
N GLN A 45 1.76 -1.93 -9.11
CA GLN A 45 1.22 -0.66 -8.65
C GLN A 45 -0.25 -0.48 -9.03
N VAL A 46 -0.62 -0.81 -10.26
CA VAL A 46 -2.01 -0.72 -10.74
C VAL A 46 -2.92 -1.71 -10.03
N SER A 47 -2.43 -2.90 -9.66
CA SER A 47 -3.23 -3.91 -8.95
C SER A 47 -3.76 -3.39 -7.60
N GLY A 48 -2.94 -2.67 -6.83
CA GLY A 48 -3.37 -2.02 -5.59
C GLY A 48 -4.47 -0.99 -5.81
N GLN A 49 -4.33 -0.16 -6.86
CA GLN A 49 -5.35 0.84 -7.23
C GLN A 49 -6.68 0.18 -7.66
N LEU A 50 -6.61 -0.92 -8.41
CA LEU A 50 -7.80 -1.69 -8.79
C LEU A 50 -8.48 -2.31 -7.56
N GLY A 51 -7.69 -2.86 -6.63
CA GLY A 51 -8.19 -3.35 -5.34
C GLY A 51 -8.90 -2.25 -4.55
N ALA A 52 -8.30 -1.06 -4.49
CA ALA A 52 -8.90 0.09 -3.82
C ALA A 52 -10.21 0.53 -4.47
N LEU A 53 -10.30 0.54 -5.79
CA LEU A 53 -11.54 0.86 -6.50
C LEU A 53 -12.68 -0.09 -6.12
N ILE A 54 -12.40 -1.39 -6.06
CA ILE A 54 -13.36 -2.39 -5.61
C ILE A 54 -13.70 -2.17 -4.12
N GLY A 55 -12.69 -1.90 -3.28
CA GLY A 55 -12.87 -1.61 -1.87
C GLY A 55 -13.77 -0.41 -1.60
N VAL A 56 -13.61 0.69 -2.34
CA VAL A 56 -14.46 1.89 -2.23
C VAL A 56 -15.91 1.57 -2.58
N THR A 57 -16.16 0.81 -3.66
CA THR A 57 -17.53 0.43 -4.04
C THR A 57 -18.20 -0.48 -3.00
N LEU A 58 -17.43 -1.34 -2.34
CA LEU A 58 -17.93 -2.22 -1.27
C LEU A 58 -18.10 -1.47 0.06
N ALA A 59 -17.35 -0.40 0.29
CA ALA A 59 -17.39 0.36 1.54
C ALA A 59 -18.78 0.94 1.83
N GLY A 60 -19.49 1.46 0.83
CA GLY A 60 -20.84 2.03 0.98
C GLY A 60 -21.85 1.04 1.59
N PRO A 61 -22.16 -0.08 0.91
CA PRO A 61 -23.09 -1.08 1.44
C PRO A 61 -22.59 -1.77 2.73
N LEU A 62 -21.28 -1.91 2.91
CA LEU A 62 -20.72 -2.47 4.14
C LEU A 62 -20.97 -1.55 5.33
N THR A 63 -20.64 -0.26 5.18
CA THR A 63 -20.81 0.75 6.24
C THR A 63 -22.28 1.00 6.59
N SER A 64 -23.16 0.99 5.59
CA SER A 64 -24.60 1.17 5.83
C SER A 64 -25.25 0.01 6.63
N ARG A 65 -24.70 -1.21 6.53
CA ARG A 65 -25.22 -2.39 7.24
C ARG A 65 -24.60 -2.60 8.61
N ILE A 66 -23.28 -2.40 8.73
CA ILE A 66 -22.49 -2.79 9.91
C ILE A 66 -22.09 -1.56 10.74
N GLY A 67 -22.15 -0.37 10.13
CA GLY A 67 -21.72 0.90 10.75
C GLY A 67 -20.21 1.15 10.61
N TYR A 68 -19.82 2.42 10.72
CA TYR A 68 -18.43 2.87 10.49
C TYR A 68 -17.40 2.16 11.38
N ARG A 69 -17.74 1.95 12.66
CA ARG A 69 -16.82 1.35 13.62
C ARG A 69 -16.47 -0.10 13.25
N TRP A 70 -17.46 -0.91 12.95
CA TRP A 70 -17.27 -2.31 12.62
C TRP A 70 -16.67 -2.48 11.22
N ALA A 71 -17.04 -1.64 10.25
CA ALA A 71 -16.45 -1.62 8.92
C ALA A 71 -14.95 -1.32 8.99
N THR A 72 -14.53 -0.37 9.81
CA THR A 72 -13.11 -0.04 10.02
C THR A 72 -12.35 -1.17 10.70
N LEU A 73 -12.91 -1.80 11.74
CA LEU A 73 -12.30 -2.95 12.40
C LEU A 73 -12.14 -4.14 11.46
N THR A 74 -13.15 -4.43 10.64
CA THR A 74 -13.09 -5.49 9.62
C THR A 74 -11.99 -5.20 8.59
N GLY A 75 -11.89 -3.95 8.13
CA GLY A 75 -10.82 -3.50 7.24
C GLY A 75 -9.43 -3.71 7.84
N LEU A 76 -9.24 -3.37 9.13
CA LEU A 76 -7.96 -3.58 9.83
C LEU A 76 -7.60 -5.06 9.96
N MET A 77 -8.57 -5.92 10.26
CA MET A 77 -8.34 -7.37 10.34
C MET A 77 -7.95 -7.95 8.97
N LEU A 78 -8.69 -7.58 7.91
CA LEU A 78 -8.37 -7.98 6.54
C LEU A 78 -6.98 -7.52 6.11
N LEU A 79 -6.62 -6.28 6.42
CA LEU A 79 -5.30 -5.73 6.10
C LEU A 79 -4.19 -6.54 6.76
N ASN A 80 -4.31 -6.88 8.03
CA ASN A 80 -3.32 -7.73 8.71
C ASN A 80 -3.17 -9.10 8.02
N VAL A 81 -4.27 -9.76 7.64
CA VAL A 81 -4.24 -11.05 6.96
C VAL A 81 -3.54 -10.94 5.60
N PHE A 82 -3.81 -9.88 4.83
CA PHE A 82 -3.23 -9.70 3.51
C PHE A 82 -1.74 -9.31 3.55
N ILE A 83 -1.30 -8.53 4.55
CA ILE A 83 0.12 -8.28 4.81
C ILE A 83 0.86 -9.60 5.06
N PHE A 84 0.29 -10.51 5.85
CA PHE A 84 0.87 -11.85 6.05
C PHE A 84 0.98 -12.62 4.74
N SER A 85 -0.03 -12.58 3.88
CA SER A 85 0.00 -13.22 2.55
C SER A 85 1.11 -12.63 1.67
N PHE A 86 1.33 -11.32 1.74
CA PHE A 86 2.40 -10.64 1.03
C PHE A 86 3.80 -11.10 1.48
N PHE A 87 3.97 -11.31 2.80
CA PHE A 87 5.24 -11.75 3.37
C PHE A 87 5.68 -13.15 2.88
N PHE A 88 4.72 -14.02 2.58
CA PHE A 88 4.96 -15.36 2.04
C PHE A 88 5.00 -15.41 0.51
N ALA A 89 4.90 -14.29 -0.18
CA ALA A 89 4.94 -14.25 -1.64
C ALA A 89 6.32 -14.61 -2.19
N GLU A 90 6.42 -15.72 -2.90
CA GLU A 90 7.66 -16.18 -3.55
C GLU A 90 7.68 -15.89 -5.06
N SER A 91 6.55 -15.48 -5.65
CA SER A 91 6.39 -15.22 -7.08
C SER A 91 5.81 -13.84 -7.34
N LEU A 92 6.19 -13.21 -8.46
CA LEU A 92 5.62 -11.92 -8.91
C LEU A 92 4.10 -11.98 -9.11
N ALA A 93 3.57 -13.11 -9.58
CA ALA A 93 2.14 -13.30 -9.74
C ALA A 93 1.41 -13.33 -8.39
N VAL A 94 1.99 -13.97 -7.35
CA VAL A 94 1.43 -13.98 -6.00
C VAL A 94 1.49 -12.58 -5.39
N MET A 95 2.56 -11.82 -5.63
CA MET A 95 2.65 -10.41 -5.20
C MET A 95 1.57 -9.54 -5.84
N PHE A 96 1.30 -9.74 -7.13
CA PHE A 96 0.23 -9.02 -7.83
C PHE A 96 -1.14 -9.27 -7.19
N VAL A 97 -1.46 -10.54 -6.90
CA VAL A 97 -2.73 -10.91 -6.25
C VAL A 97 -2.77 -10.40 -4.81
N ALA A 98 -1.69 -10.52 -4.06
CA ALA A 98 -1.60 -10.02 -2.69
C ALA A 98 -1.83 -8.51 -2.64
N GLN A 99 -1.20 -7.75 -3.54
CA GLN A 99 -1.37 -6.31 -3.66
C GLN A 99 -2.82 -5.91 -4.03
N LEU A 100 -3.45 -6.67 -4.92
CA LEU A 100 -4.85 -6.45 -5.28
C LEU A 100 -5.78 -6.66 -4.08
N LEU A 101 -5.54 -7.73 -3.30
CA LEU A 101 -6.30 -8.03 -2.09
C LEU A 101 -6.06 -6.98 -1.00
N GLU A 102 -4.83 -6.49 -0.83
CA GLU A 102 -4.47 -5.44 0.12
C GLU A 102 -5.13 -4.10 -0.23
N GLY A 103 -5.34 -3.84 -1.52
CA GLY A 103 -6.10 -2.68 -1.99
C GLY A 103 -7.55 -2.63 -1.49
N LEU A 104 -8.21 -3.77 -1.24
CA LEU A 104 -9.60 -3.80 -0.78
C LEU A 104 -9.81 -3.08 0.56
N PRO A 105 -9.11 -3.43 1.67
CA PRO A 105 -9.24 -2.70 2.93
C PRO A 105 -8.79 -1.25 2.80
N TRP A 106 -7.81 -0.96 1.96
CA TRP A 106 -7.38 0.40 1.69
C TRP A 106 -8.53 1.24 1.10
N GLY A 107 -9.27 0.73 0.12
CA GLY A 107 -10.46 1.40 -0.43
C GLY A 107 -11.53 1.66 0.63
N ILE A 108 -11.75 0.74 1.56
CA ILE A 108 -12.67 0.92 2.68
C ILE A 108 -12.24 2.09 3.58
N PHE A 109 -10.95 2.23 3.86
CA PHE A 109 -10.43 3.34 4.69
C PHE A 109 -10.55 4.69 3.99
N ILE A 110 -10.21 4.76 2.70
CA ILE A 110 -10.35 5.99 1.90
C ILE A 110 -11.78 6.51 1.91
N ALA A 111 -12.77 5.62 1.79
CA ALA A 111 -14.17 6.00 1.79
C ALA A 111 -14.67 6.37 3.19
N ASN A 112 -14.33 5.58 4.21
CA ASN A 112 -14.92 5.72 5.54
C ASN A 112 -14.29 6.83 6.38
N ALA A 113 -12.98 7.08 6.29
CA ALA A 113 -12.31 8.03 7.16
C ALA A 113 -12.79 9.48 6.97
N PRO A 114 -12.89 10.03 5.73
CA PRO A 114 -13.43 11.37 5.52
C PRO A 114 -14.95 11.44 5.80
N ALA A 115 -15.70 10.39 5.47
CA ALA A 115 -17.14 10.32 5.72
C ALA A 115 -17.43 10.39 7.23
N TYR A 116 -16.80 9.56 8.02
CA TYR A 116 -16.92 9.55 9.47
C TYR A 116 -16.48 10.88 10.11
N CYS A 117 -15.36 11.44 9.64
CA CYS A 117 -14.90 12.75 10.08
C CYS A 117 -15.92 13.85 9.80
N SER A 118 -16.55 13.82 8.62
CA SER A 118 -17.54 14.82 8.22
C SER A 118 -18.85 14.74 9.00
N GLU A 119 -19.20 13.58 9.55
CA GLU A 119 -20.41 13.38 10.36
C GLU A 119 -20.24 13.86 11.80
N ILE A 120 -19.06 13.67 12.39
CA ILE A 120 -18.81 14.00 13.80
C ILE A 120 -18.45 15.47 13.99
N VAL A 121 -17.73 16.05 13.04
CA VAL A 121 -17.17 17.39 13.18
C VAL A 121 -18.22 18.47 12.80
N PRO A 122 -18.36 19.53 13.61
CA PRO A 122 -19.22 20.68 13.28
C PRO A 122 -18.87 21.29 11.92
N ILE A 123 -19.87 21.82 11.21
CA ILE A 123 -19.74 22.31 9.83
C ILE A 123 -18.56 23.29 9.66
N LYS A 124 -18.33 24.16 10.64
CA LYS A 124 -17.22 25.16 10.61
C LYS A 124 -15.82 24.55 10.65
N LEU A 125 -15.67 23.37 11.23
CA LEU A 125 -14.38 22.69 11.41
C LEU A 125 -14.21 21.49 10.47
N ARG A 126 -15.20 21.16 9.65
CA ARG A 126 -15.19 20.01 8.75
C ARG A 126 -14.06 20.08 7.72
N ALA A 127 -13.86 21.23 7.10
CA ALA A 127 -12.78 21.41 6.12
C ALA A 127 -11.39 21.25 6.72
N PRO A 128 -10.99 21.92 7.81
CA PRO A 128 -9.68 21.72 8.41
C PRO A 128 -9.48 20.29 8.96
N ALA A 129 -10.53 19.66 9.50
CA ALA A 129 -10.42 18.29 10.01
C ALA A 129 -10.16 17.26 8.90
N THR A 130 -10.82 17.38 7.75
CA THR A 130 -10.55 16.51 6.60
C THR A 130 -9.17 16.76 5.99
N GLN A 131 -8.68 17.99 6.01
CA GLN A 131 -7.32 18.31 5.56
C GLN A 131 -6.25 17.72 6.49
N MET A 132 -6.50 17.64 7.80
CA MET A 132 -5.59 16.95 8.73
C MET A 132 -5.39 15.47 8.39
N LEU A 133 -6.40 14.78 7.86
CA LEU A 133 -6.25 13.40 7.38
C LEU A 133 -5.18 13.31 6.28
N GLN A 134 -5.14 14.29 5.37
CA GLN A 134 -4.14 14.33 4.31
C GLN A 134 -2.72 14.64 4.84
N MET A 135 -2.62 15.43 5.91
CA MET A 135 -1.31 15.66 6.54
C MET A 135 -0.71 14.38 7.12
N PHE A 136 -1.53 13.51 7.72
CA PHE A 136 -1.07 12.20 8.20
C PHE A 136 -0.58 11.31 7.05
N TRP A 137 -1.12 11.48 5.84
CA TRP A 137 -0.62 10.80 4.66
C TRP A 137 0.82 11.21 4.31
N ALA A 138 1.11 12.52 4.36
CA ALA A 138 2.46 13.04 4.18
C ALA A 138 3.43 12.54 5.27
N VAL A 139 3.01 12.51 6.53
CA VAL A 139 3.82 11.97 7.64
C VAL A 139 4.17 10.50 7.40
N GLY A 140 3.19 9.70 6.96
CA GLY A 140 3.41 8.29 6.61
C GLY A 140 4.46 8.12 5.51
N SER A 141 4.42 8.94 4.46
CA SER A 141 5.40 8.88 3.37
C SER A 141 6.82 9.24 3.82
N ILE A 142 6.97 10.21 4.73
CA ILE A 142 8.27 10.57 5.31
C ILE A 142 8.84 9.40 6.12
N ILE A 143 8.02 8.73 6.94
CA ILE A 143 8.45 7.57 7.73
C ILE A 143 8.93 6.44 6.81
N VAL A 144 8.17 6.12 5.75
CA VAL A 144 8.56 5.09 4.77
C VAL A 144 9.87 5.47 4.09
N GLY A 145 10.02 6.72 3.66
CA GLY A 145 11.26 7.20 3.04
C GLY A 145 12.47 7.07 3.98
N ALA A 146 12.31 7.42 5.26
CA ALA A 146 13.37 7.28 6.25
C ALA A 146 13.75 5.82 6.49
N VAL A 147 12.77 4.92 6.64
CA VAL A 147 13.01 3.48 6.79
C VAL A 147 13.73 2.93 5.57
N THR A 148 13.24 3.23 4.38
CA THR A 148 13.84 2.76 3.13
C THR A 148 15.28 3.26 2.96
N TYR A 149 15.55 4.51 3.35
CA TYR A 149 16.90 5.08 3.30
C TYR A 149 17.88 4.33 4.21
N VAL A 150 17.45 3.96 5.41
CA VAL A 150 18.29 3.18 6.37
C VAL A 150 18.55 1.77 5.85
N TYR A 151 17.57 1.13 5.22
CA TYR A 151 17.71 -0.26 4.73
C TYR A 151 18.30 -0.37 3.32
N ASN A 152 18.37 0.71 2.55
CA ASN A 152 18.93 0.71 1.19
C ASN A 152 20.39 0.19 1.11
N PRO A 153 21.33 0.50 2.03
CA PRO A 153 22.69 0.00 1.98
C PRO A 153 22.82 -1.49 2.38
N VAL A 154 21.77 -2.11 2.92
CA VAL A 154 21.82 -3.51 3.38
C VAL A 154 21.68 -4.46 2.18
N LYS A 155 22.80 -4.98 1.70
CA LYS A 155 22.87 -5.92 0.56
C LYS A 155 22.46 -7.36 0.88
N THR A 156 21.75 -7.60 1.96
CA THR A 156 21.31 -8.95 2.36
C THR A 156 20.09 -9.36 1.52
N SER A 157 20.06 -10.60 1.05
CA SER A 157 18.99 -11.15 0.19
C SER A 157 17.58 -11.11 0.83
N THR A 158 17.50 -10.87 2.12
CA THR A 158 16.27 -10.79 2.92
C THR A 158 15.92 -9.37 3.37
N ALA A 159 16.68 -8.35 2.94
CA ALA A 159 16.48 -6.96 3.36
C ALA A 159 15.15 -6.33 2.89
N TRP A 160 14.38 -7.03 2.06
CA TRP A 160 13.06 -6.62 1.58
C TRP A 160 11.90 -7.24 2.37
N LYS A 161 12.16 -8.23 3.24
CA LYS A 161 11.19 -8.84 4.16
C LYS A 161 11.19 -8.09 5.49
#